data_5ee61c7e0373c22b2cf208b489d0593d
#
_entry.id   5ee61c7e0373c22b2cf208b489d0593d
#
_cell.length_a   1.000
_cell.length_b   1.000
_cell.length_c   1.000
_cell.angle_alpha   90.00
_cell.angle_beta   90.00
_cell.angle_gamma   90.00
#
_symmetry.space_group_name_H-M   'P 1'
#
loop_
_entity.id
_entity.type
_entity.pdbx_description
1 polymer ?
#
loop_
_entity_poly.entity_id
_entity_poly.type
_entity_poly.pdbx_seq_one_letter_code
_entity_poly.pdbx_strand_id
1 'polypeptide(L)'
;MSALWQSLLAGKSGVTRLSEQLVADIPCKVAGQVPSIDSDPLHGFDPLATIPAKERKKMDRFIEFALVAAREALAQAGWSPVSEAEQERTATVIATGIGGFSEIANAVHTTDERGPRRLSPFTIPSFLANLAAGHVSIAHGFRGPIGAPVTACAAGAQAIGDAARMIRSGE
;
A
#
# COMPACT_ATOMS: atom_id res chain seq x y z
N MET A 1 -8.21 2.49 12.79
CA MET A 1 -9.44 1.61 12.83
C MET A 1 -10.63 2.27 13.54
N SER A 2 -10.47 2.91 14.71
CA SER A 2 -11.61 3.56 15.43
C SER A 2 -12.33 4.63 14.59
N ALA A 3 -11.61 5.50 13.91
CA ALA A 3 -12.18 6.56 13.07
C ALA A 3 -13.01 6.00 11.89
N LEU A 4 -12.51 4.95 11.21
CA LEU A 4 -13.27 4.27 10.17
C LEU A 4 -14.57 3.68 10.71
N TRP A 5 -14.49 3.00 11.85
CA TRP A 5 -15.68 2.39 12.48
C TRP A 5 -16.73 3.44 12.88
N GLN A 6 -16.30 4.54 13.47
CA GLN A 6 -17.20 5.65 13.82
C GLN A 6 -17.87 6.27 12.58
N SER A 7 -17.12 6.42 11.49
CA SER A 7 -17.67 6.94 10.23
C SER A 7 -18.70 5.98 9.62
N LEU A 8 -18.45 4.67 9.67
CA LEU A 8 -19.39 3.65 9.21
C LEU A 8 -20.69 3.67 10.05
N LEU A 9 -20.58 3.70 11.38
CA LEU A 9 -21.75 3.78 12.28
C LEU A 9 -22.55 5.07 12.08
N ALA A 10 -21.89 6.18 11.77
CA ALA A 10 -22.52 7.46 11.47
C ALA A 10 -23.08 7.57 10.04
N GLY A 11 -22.95 6.53 9.20
CA GLY A 11 -23.38 6.54 7.80
C GLY A 11 -22.63 7.57 6.93
N LYS A 12 -21.43 7.99 7.34
CA LYS A 12 -20.65 8.96 6.58
C LYS A 12 -20.02 8.30 5.34
N SER A 13 -20.32 8.88 4.19
CA SER A 13 -19.70 8.46 2.93
C SER A 13 -18.26 8.94 2.84
N GLY A 14 -17.34 8.06 2.38
CA GLY A 14 -15.99 8.43 1.96
C GLY A 14 -15.91 8.91 0.50
N VAL A 15 -17.02 8.88 -0.25
CA VAL A 15 -17.07 9.39 -1.61
C VAL A 15 -17.36 10.88 -1.58
N THR A 16 -16.49 11.66 -2.22
CA THR A 16 -16.58 13.12 -2.27
C THR A 16 -16.50 13.63 -3.71
N ARG A 17 -16.92 14.87 -3.92
CA ARG A 17 -16.75 15.55 -5.21
C ARG A 17 -15.27 15.86 -5.44
N LEU A 18 -14.78 15.54 -6.62
CA LEU A 18 -13.43 15.87 -7.05
C LEU A 18 -13.35 17.33 -7.54
N SER A 19 -12.15 17.92 -7.52
CA SER A 19 -11.93 19.24 -8.08
C SER A 19 -12.16 19.23 -9.60
N GLU A 20 -12.74 20.29 -10.15
CA GLU A 20 -12.98 20.40 -11.60
C GLU A 20 -11.69 20.26 -12.41
N GLN A 21 -10.55 20.69 -11.87
CA GLN A 21 -9.24 20.55 -12.53
C GLN A 21 -8.84 19.09 -12.78
N LEU A 22 -9.21 18.18 -11.87
CA LEU A 22 -8.90 16.76 -12.01
C LEU A 22 -9.83 16.01 -12.95
N VAL A 23 -11.05 16.53 -13.15
CA VAL A 23 -12.13 15.78 -13.81
C VAL A 23 -12.81 16.57 -14.92
N ALA A 24 -12.15 17.61 -15.45
CA ALA A 24 -12.74 18.46 -16.51
C ALA A 24 -13.31 17.62 -17.65
N ASP A 25 -12.55 16.67 -18.15
CA ASP A 25 -12.88 15.82 -19.29
C ASP A 25 -13.50 14.46 -18.94
N ILE A 26 -13.82 14.24 -17.65
CA ILE A 26 -14.36 12.96 -17.17
C ILE A 26 -15.82 13.15 -16.76
N PRO A 27 -16.76 12.30 -17.22
CA PRO A 27 -18.17 12.40 -16.82
C PRO A 27 -18.40 12.22 -15.31
N CYS A 28 -17.67 11.29 -14.68
CA CYS A 28 -17.78 11.02 -13.25
C CYS A 28 -17.02 12.09 -12.45
N LYS A 29 -17.74 12.81 -11.59
CA LYS A 29 -17.22 13.93 -10.78
C LYS A 29 -17.01 13.56 -9.31
N VAL A 30 -17.14 12.29 -8.94
CA VAL A 30 -17.03 11.82 -7.55
C VAL A 30 -16.09 10.62 -7.45
N ALA A 31 -15.36 10.53 -6.34
CA ALA A 31 -14.54 9.35 -6.01
C ALA A 31 -14.29 9.24 -4.50
N GLY A 32 -13.91 8.04 -4.06
CA GLY A 32 -13.34 7.82 -2.75
C GLY A 32 -11.84 8.08 -2.78
N GLN A 33 -11.40 9.14 -2.16
CA GLN A 33 -9.97 9.48 -2.03
C GLN A 33 -9.50 9.27 -0.60
N VAL A 34 -8.30 8.77 -0.43
CA VAL A 34 -7.65 8.77 0.88
C VAL A 34 -7.26 10.21 1.21
N PRO A 35 -7.82 10.82 2.28
CA PRO A 35 -7.49 12.19 2.64
C PRO A 35 -6.02 12.30 3.04
N SER A 36 -5.37 13.40 2.69
CA SER A 36 -4.02 13.71 3.17
C SER A 36 -4.07 14.31 4.57
N ILE A 37 -2.95 14.30 5.29
CA ILE A 37 -2.83 14.96 6.59
C ILE A 37 -3.14 16.46 6.51
N ASP A 38 -2.89 17.09 5.37
CA ASP A 38 -3.20 18.52 5.17
C ASP A 38 -4.71 18.77 5.06
N SER A 39 -5.47 17.81 4.53
CA SER A 39 -6.93 17.92 4.40
C SER A 39 -7.69 17.39 5.62
N ASP A 40 -7.13 16.44 6.34
CA ASP A 40 -7.65 15.91 7.60
C ASP A 40 -6.49 15.72 8.59
N PRO A 41 -6.20 16.73 9.43
CA PRO A 41 -5.09 16.66 10.39
C PRO A 41 -5.20 15.57 11.45
N LEU A 42 -6.40 15.01 11.66
CA LEU A 42 -6.62 13.99 12.69
C LEU A 42 -6.52 12.56 12.13
N HIS A 43 -6.97 12.33 10.90
CA HIS A 43 -7.12 10.99 10.35
C HIS A 43 -6.56 10.85 8.92
N GLY A 44 -6.01 11.92 8.37
CA GLY A 44 -5.42 11.93 7.04
C GLY A 44 -4.17 11.07 6.95
N PHE A 45 -3.89 10.61 5.75
CA PHE A 45 -2.71 9.81 5.45
C PHE A 45 -1.45 10.66 5.52
N ASP A 46 -0.57 10.32 6.45
CA ASP A 46 0.77 10.90 6.60
C ASP A 46 1.85 9.82 6.40
N PRO A 47 2.34 9.64 5.18
CA PRO A 47 3.41 8.68 4.92
C PRO A 47 4.75 9.09 5.58
N LEU A 48 4.99 10.38 5.81
CA LEU A 48 6.24 10.86 6.41
C LEU A 48 6.38 10.45 7.89
N ALA A 49 5.28 10.19 8.58
CA ALA A 49 5.31 9.64 9.94
C ALA A 49 5.85 8.19 9.99
N THR A 50 5.96 7.51 8.84
CA THR A 50 6.40 6.11 8.76
C THR A 50 7.60 5.93 7.84
N ILE A 51 7.67 6.66 6.73
CA ILE A 51 8.59 6.43 5.62
C ILE A 51 9.45 7.68 5.42
N PRO A 52 10.78 7.57 5.55
CA PRO A 52 11.67 8.70 5.26
C PRO A 52 11.47 9.25 3.84
N ALA A 53 11.47 10.56 3.68
CA ALA A 53 11.24 11.23 2.38
C ALA A 53 12.16 10.72 1.24
N LYS A 54 13.39 10.30 1.58
CA LYS A 54 14.33 9.69 0.63
C LYS A 54 13.85 8.35 0.10
N GLU A 55 13.25 7.53 0.94
CA GLU A 55 12.75 6.20 0.56
C GLU A 55 11.46 6.29 -0.25
N ARG A 56 10.58 7.24 0.05
CA ARG A 56 9.35 7.48 -0.70
C ARG A 56 9.58 7.71 -2.19
N LYS A 57 10.70 8.30 -2.58
CA LYS A 57 11.07 8.52 -3.99
C LYS A 57 11.37 7.24 -4.78
N LYS A 58 11.40 6.09 -4.11
CA LYS A 58 11.73 4.80 -4.71
C LYS A 58 10.53 3.87 -4.81
N MET A 59 9.33 4.33 -4.42
CA MET A 59 8.13 3.50 -4.35
C MET A 59 6.88 4.27 -4.79
N ASP A 60 5.95 3.55 -5.41
CA ASP A 60 4.63 4.06 -5.71
C ASP A 60 3.77 4.10 -4.43
N ARG A 61 2.73 4.89 -4.45
CA ARG A 61 1.83 5.16 -3.33
C ARG A 61 1.19 3.90 -2.72
N PHE A 62 0.95 2.84 -3.51
CA PHE A 62 0.39 1.59 -2.96
C PHE A 62 1.35 0.92 -1.95
N ILE A 63 2.66 1.04 -2.14
CA ILE A 63 3.67 0.56 -1.18
C ILE A 63 3.65 1.42 0.09
N GLU A 64 3.49 2.75 -0.04
CA GLU A 64 3.34 3.64 1.12
C GLU A 64 2.12 3.25 1.95
N PHE A 65 0.98 2.96 1.31
CA PHE A 65 -0.22 2.47 2.00
C PHE A 65 0.03 1.17 2.74
N ALA A 66 0.72 0.22 2.11
CA ALA A 66 1.04 -1.07 2.74
C ALA A 66 1.92 -0.91 3.98
N LEU A 67 2.96 -0.07 3.91
CA LEU A 67 3.87 0.19 5.04
C LEU A 67 3.15 0.86 6.22
N VAL A 68 2.31 1.86 5.97
CA VAL A 68 1.55 2.55 7.03
C VAL A 68 0.52 1.61 7.65
N ALA A 69 -0.23 0.87 6.84
CA ALA A 69 -1.22 -0.09 7.32
C ALA A 69 -0.59 -1.24 8.11
N ALA A 70 0.55 -1.77 7.65
CA ALA A 70 1.28 -2.81 8.36
C ALA A 70 1.77 -2.32 9.73
N ARG A 71 2.31 -1.10 9.82
CA ARG A 71 2.72 -0.51 11.10
C ARG A 71 1.54 -0.39 12.08
N GLU A 72 0.38 0.09 11.62
CA GLU A 72 -0.82 0.15 12.46
C GLU A 72 -1.27 -1.24 12.92
N ALA A 73 -1.31 -2.21 12.01
CA ALA A 73 -1.74 -3.57 12.30
C ALA A 73 -0.81 -4.25 13.33
N LEU A 74 0.49 -4.11 13.18
CA LEU A 74 1.50 -4.65 14.09
C LEU A 74 1.41 -4.01 15.48
N ALA A 75 1.25 -2.70 15.54
CA ALA A 75 1.05 -1.98 16.80
C ALA A 75 -0.24 -2.43 17.50
N GLN A 76 -1.33 -2.62 16.76
CA GLN A 76 -2.60 -3.10 17.31
C GLN A 76 -2.50 -4.55 17.78
N ALA A 77 -1.77 -5.40 17.07
CA ALA A 77 -1.55 -6.80 17.42
C ALA A 77 -0.56 -6.99 18.57
N GLY A 78 0.25 -5.98 18.89
CA GLY A 78 1.38 -6.11 19.82
C GLY A 78 2.43 -7.09 19.32
N TRP A 79 2.53 -7.31 17.99
CA TRP A 79 3.46 -8.23 17.39
C TRP A 79 4.76 -7.54 16.96
N SER A 80 5.86 -7.92 17.56
CA SER A 80 7.20 -7.39 17.27
C SER A 80 8.23 -8.52 17.44
N PRO A 81 8.43 -9.38 16.43
CA PRO A 81 9.33 -10.50 16.52
C PRO A 81 10.78 -10.02 16.67
N VAL A 82 11.46 -10.50 17.70
CA VAL A 82 12.85 -10.13 18.01
C VAL A 82 13.82 -11.30 17.82
N SER A 83 13.35 -12.53 18.01
CA SER A 83 14.16 -13.72 17.78
C SER A 83 14.15 -14.13 16.32
N GLU A 84 15.21 -14.78 15.87
CA GLU A 84 15.30 -15.31 14.51
C GLU A 84 14.14 -16.27 14.18
N ALA A 85 13.82 -17.16 15.11
CA ALA A 85 12.72 -18.11 14.96
C ALA A 85 11.35 -17.42 14.81
N GLU A 86 11.08 -16.34 15.54
CA GLU A 86 9.86 -15.55 15.37
C GLU A 86 9.83 -14.83 14.01
N GLN A 87 10.97 -14.29 13.59
CA GLN A 87 11.09 -13.63 12.27
C GLN A 87 10.87 -14.61 11.12
N GLU A 88 11.44 -15.80 11.18
CA GLU A 88 11.28 -16.87 10.18
C GLU A 88 9.85 -17.42 10.13
N ARG A 89 9.13 -17.40 11.24
CA ARG A 89 7.73 -17.81 11.32
C ARG A 89 6.72 -16.66 11.07
N THR A 90 7.20 -15.47 10.77
CA THR A 90 6.33 -14.33 10.42
C THR A 90 6.25 -14.15 8.91
N ALA A 91 5.19 -14.65 8.31
CA ALA A 91 4.88 -14.48 6.88
C ALA A 91 4.36 -13.06 6.60
N THR A 92 4.57 -12.60 5.37
CA THR A 92 4.04 -11.32 4.88
C THR A 92 3.21 -11.55 3.63
N VAL A 93 1.88 -11.44 3.73
CA VAL A 93 0.97 -11.61 2.60
C VAL A 93 0.22 -10.30 2.38
N ILE A 94 0.60 -9.57 1.34
CA ILE A 94 -0.02 -8.29 0.99
C ILE A 94 -0.43 -8.31 -0.48
N ALA A 95 -1.72 -8.17 -0.71
CA ALA A 95 -2.30 -8.18 -2.03
C ALA A 95 -2.51 -6.78 -2.60
N THR A 96 -2.51 -6.68 -3.92
CA THR A 96 -2.83 -5.44 -4.63
C THR A 96 -3.73 -5.75 -5.83
N GLY A 97 -4.49 -4.78 -6.27
CA GLY A 97 -5.31 -4.92 -7.47
C GLY A 97 -4.48 -4.95 -8.75
N ILE A 98 -3.40 -4.16 -8.82
CA ILE A 98 -2.65 -3.94 -10.06
C ILE A 98 -1.18 -3.54 -9.82
N GLY A 99 -0.80 -3.19 -8.61
CA GLY A 99 0.52 -2.61 -8.32
C GLY A 99 0.59 -1.11 -8.58
N GLY A 100 1.77 -0.60 -8.92
CA GLY A 100 2.05 0.83 -9.08
C GLY A 100 1.70 1.38 -10.47
N PHE A 101 0.43 1.54 -10.77
CA PHE A 101 -0.04 2.02 -12.06
C PHE A 101 0.48 3.43 -12.39
N SER A 102 0.56 4.31 -11.40
CA SER A 102 1.05 5.68 -11.58
C SER A 102 2.52 5.72 -12.02
N GLU A 103 3.35 4.89 -11.42
CA GLU A 103 4.78 4.80 -11.79
C GLU A 103 5.00 4.14 -13.16
N ILE A 104 4.14 3.21 -13.57
CA ILE A 104 4.16 2.66 -14.93
C ILE A 104 3.84 3.77 -15.94
N ALA A 105 2.79 4.56 -15.71
CA ALA A 105 2.44 5.68 -16.58
C ALA A 105 3.57 6.72 -16.65
N ASN A 106 4.16 7.10 -15.51
CA ASN A 106 5.29 8.02 -15.44
C ASN A 106 6.51 7.49 -16.21
N ALA A 107 6.78 6.17 -16.14
CA ALA A 107 7.89 5.56 -16.86
C ALA A 107 7.66 5.61 -18.39
N VAL A 108 6.44 5.37 -18.85
CA VAL A 108 6.08 5.50 -20.27
C VAL A 108 6.28 6.94 -20.74
N HIS A 109 5.70 7.93 -20.06
CA HIS A 109 5.86 9.35 -20.39
C HIS A 109 7.32 9.79 -20.40
N THR A 110 8.10 9.36 -19.41
CA THR A 110 9.55 9.66 -19.34
C THR A 110 10.28 9.08 -20.54
N THR A 111 9.94 7.86 -20.93
CA THR A 111 10.57 7.18 -22.07
C THR A 111 10.24 7.89 -23.39
N ASP A 112 8.99 8.27 -23.57
CA ASP A 112 8.52 8.95 -24.80
C ASP A 112 9.09 10.36 -24.93
N GLU A 113 9.12 11.13 -23.85
CA GLU A 113 9.57 12.53 -23.88
C GLU A 113 11.08 12.69 -23.79
N ARG A 114 11.80 11.82 -23.05
CA ARG A 114 13.20 12.03 -22.65
C ARG A 114 14.12 10.86 -22.99
N GLY A 115 13.56 9.76 -23.48
CA GLY A 115 14.26 8.52 -23.79
C GLY A 115 14.53 7.62 -22.57
N PRO A 116 14.75 6.32 -22.80
CA PRO A 116 14.84 5.30 -21.74
C PRO A 116 16.02 5.51 -20.78
N ARG A 117 17.06 6.23 -21.19
CA ARG A 117 18.23 6.55 -20.34
C ARG A 117 17.88 7.49 -19.16
N ARG A 118 16.70 8.08 -19.17
CA ARG A 118 16.22 8.96 -18.10
C ARG A 118 15.38 8.25 -17.06
N LEU A 119 15.08 6.98 -17.25
CA LEU A 119 14.39 6.18 -16.25
C LEU A 119 15.25 6.04 -14.99
N SER A 120 14.58 6.12 -13.83
CA SER A 120 15.22 5.85 -12.55
C SER A 120 15.63 4.37 -12.43
N PRO A 121 16.75 4.03 -11.81
CA PRO A 121 17.08 2.64 -11.48
C PRO A 121 16.03 2.01 -10.52
N PHE A 122 15.24 2.83 -9.86
CA PHE A 122 14.15 2.39 -8.99
C PHE A 122 12.80 2.24 -9.71
N THR A 123 12.71 2.53 -11.01
CA THR A 123 11.46 2.44 -11.75
C THR A 123 10.82 1.06 -11.60
N ILE A 124 11.56 -0.03 -11.85
CA ILE A 124 11.02 -1.39 -11.73
C ILE A 124 10.62 -1.70 -10.27
N PRO A 125 11.49 -1.52 -9.26
CA PRO A 125 11.09 -1.74 -7.87
C PRO A 125 9.92 -0.88 -7.39
N SER A 126 9.69 0.30 -7.95
CA SER A 126 8.62 1.18 -7.48
C SER A 126 7.22 0.69 -7.82
N PHE A 127 7.02 -0.06 -8.91
CA PHE A 127 5.69 -0.43 -9.37
C PHE A 127 5.33 -1.92 -9.25
N LEU A 128 6.30 -2.82 -9.05
CA LEU A 128 6.01 -4.25 -8.99
C LEU A 128 5.09 -4.59 -7.82
N ALA A 129 4.04 -5.35 -8.11
CA ALA A 129 2.97 -5.68 -7.16
C ALA A 129 3.47 -6.37 -5.87
N ASN A 130 4.49 -7.23 -5.98
CA ASN A 130 5.08 -7.94 -4.84
C ASN A 130 5.92 -7.04 -3.91
N LEU A 131 6.29 -5.84 -4.35
CA LEU A 131 7.15 -4.97 -3.55
C LEU A 131 6.43 -4.37 -2.33
N ALA A 132 5.10 -4.32 -2.30
CA ALA A 132 4.38 -3.98 -1.08
C ALA A 132 4.70 -4.96 0.06
N ALA A 133 4.60 -6.26 -0.20
CA ALA A 133 4.98 -7.31 0.76
C ALA A 133 6.48 -7.30 1.04
N GLY A 134 7.31 -7.13 0.01
CA GLY A 134 8.77 -7.06 0.16
C GLY A 134 9.24 -5.90 1.04
N HIS A 135 8.72 -4.70 0.83
CA HIS A 135 9.07 -3.54 1.67
C HIS A 135 8.63 -3.70 3.12
N VAL A 136 7.44 -4.26 3.37
CA VAL A 136 6.97 -4.54 4.74
C VAL A 136 7.85 -5.59 5.41
N SER A 137 8.16 -6.69 4.72
CA SER A 137 9.07 -7.73 5.23
C SER A 137 10.42 -7.15 5.64
N ILE A 138 11.04 -6.34 4.76
CA ILE A 138 12.34 -5.69 5.03
C ILE A 138 12.24 -4.71 6.20
N ALA A 139 11.20 -3.85 6.23
CA ALA A 139 11.05 -2.82 7.25
C ALA A 139 10.88 -3.37 8.65
N HIS A 140 10.31 -4.57 8.78
CA HIS A 140 10.03 -5.22 10.07
C HIS A 140 10.91 -6.45 10.37
N GLY A 141 11.84 -6.79 9.47
CA GLY A 141 12.74 -7.92 9.64
C GLY A 141 12.04 -9.28 9.57
N PHE A 142 10.90 -9.37 8.90
CA PHE A 142 10.18 -10.64 8.72
C PHE A 142 10.89 -11.52 7.69
N ARG A 143 11.07 -12.79 7.99
CA ARG A 143 11.82 -13.75 7.16
C ARG A 143 11.00 -14.97 6.74
N GLY A 144 9.74 -15.03 7.15
CA GLY A 144 8.83 -16.07 6.71
C GLY A 144 8.39 -15.90 5.24
N PRO A 145 7.50 -16.75 4.77
CA PRO A 145 7.00 -16.72 3.39
C PRO A 145 6.45 -15.36 2.98
N ILE A 146 6.70 -14.95 1.73
CA ILE A 146 6.15 -13.72 1.15
C ILE A 146 5.12 -14.09 0.10
N GLY A 147 3.90 -13.56 0.24
CA GLY A 147 2.81 -13.69 -0.72
C GLY A 147 2.36 -12.34 -1.25
N ALA A 148 2.10 -12.26 -2.55
CA ALA A 148 1.61 -11.04 -3.19
C ALA A 148 0.52 -11.36 -4.22
N PRO A 149 -0.69 -11.78 -3.80
CA PRO A 149 -1.79 -12.02 -4.72
C PRO A 149 -2.17 -10.76 -5.51
N VAL A 150 -2.43 -10.92 -6.81
CA VAL A 150 -2.84 -9.83 -7.69
C VAL A 150 -4.12 -10.27 -8.42
N THR A 151 -5.25 -10.08 -7.75
CA THR A 151 -6.57 -10.55 -8.21
C THR A 151 -7.62 -9.46 -8.18
N ALA A 152 -7.22 -8.25 -8.58
CA ALA A 152 -8.10 -7.09 -8.65
C ALA A 152 -8.92 -6.89 -7.36
N CYS A 153 -10.25 -6.77 -7.46
CA CYS A 153 -11.14 -6.52 -6.31
C CYS A 153 -11.13 -7.64 -5.25
N ALA A 154 -10.76 -8.88 -5.63
CA ALA A 154 -10.70 -10.02 -4.73
C ALA A 154 -9.36 -10.17 -3.99
N ALA A 155 -8.36 -9.35 -4.34
CA ALA A 155 -6.99 -9.50 -3.85
C ALA A 155 -6.86 -9.53 -2.32
N GLY A 156 -7.54 -8.61 -1.64
CA GLY A 156 -7.51 -8.55 -0.17
C GLY A 156 -8.12 -9.79 0.49
N ALA A 157 -9.25 -10.27 -0.03
CA ALA A 157 -9.88 -11.49 0.49
C ALA A 157 -9.00 -12.72 0.23
N GLN A 158 -8.35 -12.79 -0.93
CA GLN A 158 -7.39 -13.85 -1.23
C GLN A 158 -6.21 -13.84 -0.26
N ALA A 159 -5.60 -12.69 0.00
CA ALA A 159 -4.48 -12.59 0.93
C ALA A 159 -4.83 -13.11 2.34
N ILE A 160 -6.02 -12.78 2.84
CA ILE A 160 -6.53 -13.28 4.13
C ILE A 160 -6.70 -14.81 4.07
N GLY A 161 -7.28 -15.34 3.00
CA GLY A 161 -7.46 -16.79 2.80
C GLY A 161 -6.13 -17.55 2.71
N ASP A 162 -5.15 -16.99 1.99
CA ASP A 162 -3.81 -17.57 1.86
C ASP A 162 -3.09 -17.60 3.23
N ALA A 163 -3.08 -16.48 3.95
CA ALA A 163 -2.51 -16.41 5.30
C ALA A 163 -3.20 -17.38 6.27
N ALA A 164 -4.52 -17.49 6.22
CA ALA A 164 -5.25 -18.44 7.05
C ALA A 164 -4.90 -19.91 6.73
N ARG A 165 -4.64 -20.24 5.46
CA ARG A 165 -4.16 -21.58 5.08
C ARG A 165 -2.76 -21.85 5.60
N MET A 166 -1.83 -20.91 5.48
CA MET A 166 -0.48 -21.03 6.03
C MET A 166 -0.50 -21.34 7.54
N ILE A 167 -1.31 -20.60 8.29
CA ILE A 167 -1.45 -20.83 9.73
C ILE A 167 -1.99 -22.25 10.03
N ARG A 168 -3.00 -22.71 9.26
CA ARG A 168 -3.60 -24.03 9.45
C ARG A 168 -2.66 -25.17 9.04
N SER A 169 -1.82 -24.98 8.03
CA SER A 169 -0.83 -25.98 7.60
C SER A 169 0.41 -26.03 8.50
N GLY A 170 0.61 -25.02 9.35
CA GLY A 170 1.77 -24.93 10.24
C GLY A 170 3.03 -24.38 9.57
N GLU A 171 2.87 -23.74 8.41
CA GLU A 171 3.97 -23.08 7.70
C GLU A 171 4.51 -21.87 8.45
#